data_5d9a9eb9cc40596b28d50d069f3deb43
#
_entry.id   5d9a9eb9cc40596b28d50d069f3deb43
#
_cell.length_a   1.000
_cell.length_b   1.000
_cell.length_c   1.000
_cell.angle_alpha   90.00
_cell.angle_beta   90.00
_cell.angle_gamma   90.00
#
_symmetry.space_group_name_H-M   'P 1'
#
loop_
_entity.id
_entity.type
_entity.pdbx_description
1 polymer ?
#
loop_
_entity_poly.entity_id
_entity_poly.type
_entity_poly.pdbx_seq_one_letter_code
_entity_poly.pdbx_strand_id
1 'polypeptide(L)'
;INENCTIKGMLEATQVRGDFVKAVSKPFPKKTGSWGDTETPGGTVTVTIYDDHNFDRQIIIPPIIFSGVAYDDPGSGNNPGGTRYTGYGFEVRKNGVLIASRETKGAIPGSYSAVIDMPSGGGSVTLEFKIFQKGNQGAGNITDCTVIVTKKAASGISIR
;
A
#
# COMPACT_ATOMS: atom_id res chain seq x y z
N ILE A 1 32.13 25.76 15.92
CA ILE A 1 32.52 24.38 15.58
C ILE A 1 33.63 24.45 14.57
N ASN A 2 34.77 23.87 14.85
CA ASN A 2 35.91 23.81 13.95
C ASN A 2 35.89 22.51 13.09
N GLU A 3 36.81 22.41 12.15
CA GLU A 3 36.89 21.29 11.22
C GLU A 3 37.07 19.91 11.89
N ASN A 4 37.58 19.89 13.11
CA ASN A 4 37.86 18.65 13.85
C ASN A 4 36.82 18.36 14.91
N CYS A 5 35.66 18.99 14.85
CA CYS A 5 34.57 18.75 15.81
C CYS A 5 34.00 17.36 15.64
N THR A 6 34.02 16.57 16.72
CA THR A 6 33.35 15.30 16.79
C THR A 6 31.95 15.50 17.38
N ILE A 7 30.93 15.20 16.60
CA ILE A 7 29.53 15.23 17.07
C ILE A 7 29.27 13.94 17.79
N LYS A 8 29.03 14.02 19.11
CA LYS A 8 28.57 12.88 19.91
C LYS A 8 27.08 12.98 20.13
N GLY A 9 26.38 11.90 19.92
CA GLY A 9 24.93 11.83 20.05
C GLY A 9 24.24 11.77 18.71
N MET A 10 22.93 11.96 18.73
CA MET A 10 22.08 11.88 17.55
C MET A 10 22.01 13.24 16.86
N LEU A 11 22.32 13.26 15.55
CA LEU A 11 22.05 14.42 14.72
C LEU A 11 20.54 14.55 14.51
N GLU A 12 19.94 15.65 14.92
CA GLU A 12 18.52 15.88 14.70
C GLU A 12 18.22 16.06 13.21
N ALA A 13 17.26 15.28 12.71
CA ALA A 13 16.83 15.34 11.32
C ALA A 13 16.24 16.70 10.92
N THR A 14 15.81 17.51 11.88
CA THR A 14 15.35 18.89 11.66
C THR A 14 16.41 19.79 11.04
N GLN A 15 17.69 19.43 11.17
CA GLN A 15 18.81 20.19 10.61
C GLN A 15 19.22 19.72 9.22
N VAL A 16 18.57 18.70 8.68
CA VAL A 16 18.85 18.22 7.33
C VAL A 16 18.43 19.26 6.30
N ARG A 17 19.40 19.74 5.56
CA ARG A 17 19.17 20.65 4.44
C ARG A 17 19.16 19.87 3.13
N GLY A 18 18.35 20.32 2.16
CA GLY A 18 18.22 19.69 0.86
C GLY A 18 17.05 18.71 0.79
N ASP A 19 17.10 17.85 -0.18
CA ASP A 19 16.04 16.91 -0.46
C ASP A 19 16.10 15.72 0.49
N PHE A 20 14.90 15.17 0.76
CA PHE A 20 14.75 14.02 1.64
C PHE A 20 13.86 13.00 0.97
N VAL A 21 14.38 11.77 0.85
CA VAL A 21 13.61 10.65 0.27
C VAL A 21 13.91 9.39 1.08
N LYS A 22 12.84 8.72 1.53
CA LYS A 22 12.91 7.37 2.10
C LYS A 22 11.87 6.47 1.42
N ALA A 23 12.20 5.22 1.23
CA ALA A 23 11.30 4.25 0.63
C ALA A 23 11.36 2.92 1.37
N VAL A 24 10.20 2.28 1.50
CA VAL A 24 10.07 0.91 1.99
C VAL A 24 9.20 0.11 1.03
N SER A 25 9.47 -1.17 0.91
CA SER A 25 8.68 -2.07 0.08
C SER A 25 8.51 -3.41 0.77
N LYS A 26 7.33 -4.00 0.66
CA LYS A 26 7.00 -5.30 1.22
C LYS A 26 5.99 -6.02 0.33
N PRO A 27 6.19 -7.33 0.06
CA PRO A 27 5.17 -8.13 -0.61
C PRO A 27 3.96 -8.34 0.29
N PHE A 28 2.78 -8.44 -0.33
CA PHE A 28 1.58 -8.85 0.38
C PHE A 28 1.59 -10.36 0.64
N PRO A 29 1.13 -10.80 1.81
CA PRO A 29 0.87 -12.22 2.04
C PRO A 29 -0.19 -12.72 1.05
N LYS A 30 0.04 -13.87 0.44
CA LYS A 30 -0.92 -14.49 -0.49
C LYS A 30 -1.68 -15.60 0.22
N LYS A 31 -3.01 -15.60 0.08
CA LYS A 31 -3.87 -16.68 0.55
C LYS A 31 -4.84 -17.07 -0.54
N THR A 32 -5.15 -18.36 -0.61
CA THR A 32 -6.21 -18.89 -1.46
C THR A 32 -7.57 -18.61 -0.80
N GLY A 33 -8.57 -18.27 -1.59
CA GLY A 33 -9.93 -18.10 -1.10
C GLY A 33 -10.52 -19.40 -0.58
N SER A 34 -11.56 -19.30 0.24
CA SER A 34 -12.34 -20.44 0.71
C SER A 34 -13.46 -20.80 -0.28
N TRP A 35 -14.05 -21.99 -0.13
CA TRP A 35 -15.18 -22.40 -0.93
C TRP A 35 -16.39 -21.47 -0.77
N GLY A 36 -17.02 -21.16 -1.89
CA GLY A 36 -18.19 -20.27 -1.94
C GLY A 36 -17.82 -18.81 -2.14
N ASP A 37 -18.81 -17.94 -1.96
CA ASP A 37 -18.65 -16.48 -2.14
C ASP A 37 -18.26 -15.77 -0.84
N THR A 38 -17.74 -16.51 0.12
CA THR A 38 -17.32 -15.98 1.40
C THR A 38 -16.01 -15.20 1.24
N GLU A 39 -15.99 -14.02 1.79
CA GLU A 39 -14.77 -13.20 1.83
C GLU A 39 -13.73 -13.85 2.73
N THR A 40 -12.52 -14.01 2.19
CA THR A 40 -11.38 -14.56 2.93
C THR A 40 -10.31 -13.49 3.06
N PRO A 41 -9.92 -13.11 4.29
CA PRO A 41 -8.83 -12.17 4.49
C PRO A 41 -7.51 -12.68 3.89
N GLY A 42 -6.90 -11.89 3.04
CA GLY A 42 -5.61 -12.20 2.41
C GLY A 42 -4.41 -11.79 3.22
N GLY A 43 -4.53 -10.74 4.00
CA GLY A 43 -3.46 -10.23 4.82
C GLY A 43 -3.43 -8.70 4.87
N THR A 44 -2.60 -8.19 5.75
CA THR A 44 -2.43 -6.76 5.97
C THR A 44 -0.96 -6.41 5.97
N VAL A 45 -0.61 -5.33 5.26
CA VAL A 45 0.69 -4.66 5.37
C VAL A 45 0.47 -3.34 6.08
N THR A 46 1.21 -3.10 7.15
CA THR A 46 1.12 -1.88 7.94
C THR A 46 2.41 -1.11 7.83
N VAL A 47 2.31 0.17 7.49
CA VAL A 47 3.44 1.09 7.40
C VAL A 47 3.19 2.26 8.34
N THR A 48 4.12 2.50 9.25
CA THR A 48 4.07 3.65 10.16
C THR A 48 5.16 4.64 9.78
N ILE A 49 4.76 5.89 9.56
CA ILE A 49 5.67 7.01 9.29
C ILE A 49 5.59 7.94 10.49
N TYR A 50 6.71 8.05 11.20
CA TYR A 50 6.78 8.86 12.42
C TYR A 50 6.91 10.35 12.09
N ASP A 51 6.25 11.17 12.89
CA ASP A 51 6.34 12.64 12.79
C ASP A 51 7.58 13.14 13.56
N ASP A 52 8.73 12.82 13.00
CA ASP A 52 10.05 13.05 13.61
C ASP A 52 10.89 14.10 12.88
N HIS A 53 10.26 14.89 12.01
CA HIS A 53 10.89 15.97 11.25
C HIS A 53 10.11 17.26 11.37
N ASN A 54 10.77 18.39 11.25
CA ASN A 54 10.14 19.71 11.33
C ASN A 54 9.84 20.35 9.96
N PHE A 55 9.79 19.54 8.92
CA PHE A 55 9.40 20.00 7.59
C PHE A 55 8.23 19.16 7.06
N ASP A 56 7.44 19.75 6.18
CA ASP A 56 6.33 19.09 5.53
C ASP A 56 6.83 18.01 4.58
N ARG A 57 6.15 16.85 4.60
CA ARG A 57 6.46 15.69 3.76
C ARG A 57 5.26 15.28 2.93
N GLN A 58 5.52 14.50 1.90
CA GLN A 58 4.52 13.79 1.14
C GLN A 58 4.77 12.29 1.22
N ILE A 59 3.70 11.54 1.34
CA ILE A 59 3.70 10.09 1.26
C ILE A 59 3.22 9.72 -0.13
N ILE A 60 4.09 9.11 -0.91
CA ILE A 60 3.80 8.68 -2.27
C ILE A 60 3.62 7.17 -2.27
N ILE A 61 2.47 6.72 -2.73
CA ILE A 61 2.16 5.31 -2.90
C ILE A 61 2.11 5.04 -4.40
N PRO A 62 3.19 4.44 -4.97
CA PRO A 62 3.18 4.00 -6.36
C PRO A 62 2.07 3.00 -6.63
N PRO A 63 1.61 2.84 -7.88
CA PRO A 63 0.48 1.97 -8.18
C PRO A 63 0.66 0.55 -7.66
N ILE A 64 -0.30 0.13 -6.83
CA ILE A 64 -0.48 -1.24 -6.40
C ILE A 64 -1.53 -1.83 -7.33
N ILE A 65 -1.14 -2.82 -8.12
CA ILE A 65 -2.00 -3.44 -9.13
C ILE A 65 -2.38 -4.82 -8.63
N PHE A 66 -3.66 -5.12 -8.66
CA PHE A 66 -4.22 -6.37 -8.16
C PHE A 66 -5.30 -6.91 -9.09
N SER A 67 -5.45 -8.24 -9.12
CA SER A 67 -6.50 -8.91 -9.87
C SER A 67 -6.86 -10.24 -9.21
N GLY A 68 -8.10 -10.68 -9.42
CA GLY A 68 -8.48 -12.06 -9.18
C GLY A 68 -8.05 -12.97 -10.34
N VAL A 69 -8.69 -14.12 -10.45
CA VAL A 69 -8.46 -15.07 -11.53
C VAL A 69 -9.78 -15.52 -12.13
N ALA A 70 -9.74 -15.93 -13.40
CA ALA A 70 -10.79 -16.70 -14.04
C ALA A 70 -10.36 -18.18 -14.08
N TYR A 71 -11.29 -19.08 -13.87
CA TYR A 71 -11.02 -20.51 -13.94
C TYR A 71 -12.23 -21.26 -14.51
N ASP A 72 -11.97 -22.40 -15.12
CA ASP A 72 -13.01 -23.26 -15.67
C ASP A 72 -13.42 -24.30 -14.62
N ASP A 73 -14.73 -24.29 -14.31
CA ASP A 73 -15.36 -25.29 -13.45
C ASP A 73 -15.88 -26.39 -14.35
N PRO A 74 -15.39 -27.63 -14.23
CA PRO A 74 -15.86 -28.74 -15.05
C PRO A 74 -17.30 -29.14 -14.74
N GLY A 75 -17.85 -28.68 -13.62
CA GLY A 75 -19.17 -29.09 -13.15
C GLY A 75 -19.14 -30.43 -12.44
N SER A 76 -20.22 -30.73 -11.73
CA SER A 76 -20.48 -32.02 -11.09
C SER A 76 -21.93 -32.14 -10.67
N GLY A 77 -22.50 -33.33 -10.77
CA GLY A 77 -23.90 -33.55 -10.41
C GLY A 77 -24.84 -32.62 -11.17
N ASN A 78 -25.58 -31.79 -10.44
CA ASN A 78 -26.49 -30.81 -11.02
C ASN A 78 -25.84 -29.46 -11.36
N ASN A 79 -24.54 -29.34 -11.15
CA ASN A 79 -23.80 -28.14 -11.52
C ASN A 79 -23.29 -28.26 -12.96
N PRO A 80 -23.78 -27.41 -13.89
CA PRO A 80 -23.40 -27.54 -15.30
C PRO A 80 -21.94 -27.11 -15.56
N GLY A 81 -21.24 -26.56 -14.57
CA GLY A 81 -19.91 -26.01 -14.78
C GLY A 81 -19.92 -24.67 -15.52
N GLY A 82 -18.77 -24.29 -16.03
CA GLY A 82 -18.55 -23.06 -16.78
C GLY A 82 -17.43 -22.21 -16.22
N THR A 83 -17.24 -21.03 -16.80
CA THR A 83 -16.22 -20.09 -16.31
C THR A 83 -16.67 -19.44 -15.01
N ARG A 84 -15.83 -19.52 -14.01
CA ARG A 84 -15.99 -18.89 -12.70
C ARG A 84 -14.93 -17.81 -12.49
N TYR A 85 -15.21 -16.92 -11.57
CA TYR A 85 -14.34 -15.78 -11.30
C TYR A 85 -14.11 -15.63 -9.80
N THR A 86 -12.87 -15.38 -9.41
CA THR A 86 -12.59 -14.91 -8.06
C THR A 86 -12.56 -13.38 -8.06
N GLY A 87 -13.12 -12.77 -7.04
CA GLY A 87 -12.97 -11.36 -6.76
C GLY A 87 -11.71 -11.11 -5.94
N TYR A 88 -11.15 -9.93 -6.07
CA TYR A 88 -10.02 -9.49 -5.26
C TYR A 88 -10.27 -8.08 -4.77
N GLY A 89 -10.26 -7.91 -3.45
CA GLY A 89 -10.52 -6.65 -2.79
C GLY A 89 -9.27 -6.06 -2.16
N PHE A 90 -9.27 -4.74 -2.09
CA PHE A 90 -8.18 -3.97 -1.54
C PHE A 90 -8.73 -2.78 -0.77
N GLU A 91 -8.30 -2.63 0.48
CA GLU A 91 -8.68 -1.52 1.33
C GLU A 91 -7.45 -0.82 1.88
N VAL A 92 -7.53 0.49 2.02
CA VAL A 92 -6.51 1.31 2.66
C VAL A 92 -7.13 2.11 3.79
N ARG A 93 -6.49 2.04 4.95
CA ARG A 93 -6.84 2.87 6.11
C ARG A 93 -5.67 3.77 6.48
N LYS A 94 -5.98 5.00 6.79
CA LYS A 94 -5.04 5.97 7.35
C LYS A 94 -5.46 6.27 8.80
N ASN A 95 -4.61 5.95 9.75
CA ASN A 95 -4.89 6.10 11.18
C ASN A 95 -6.25 5.49 11.57
N GLY A 96 -6.53 4.28 11.06
CA GLY A 96 -7.76 3.56 11.31
C GLY A 96 -8.97 3.97 10.47
N VAL A 97 -8.89 5.05 9.71
CA VAL A 97 -9.99 5.54 8.87
C VAL A 97 -9.86 5.01 7.45
N LEU A 98 -10.92 4.42 6.92
CA LEU A 98 -10.97 3.93 5.55
C LEU A 98 -10.85 5.12 4.57
N ILE A 99 -9.82 5.11 3.75
CA ILE A 99 -9.59 6.15 2.72
C ILE A 99 -9.77 5.63 1.30
N ALA A 100 -9.68 4.35 1.08
CA ALA A 100 -9.93 3.73 -0.22
C ALA A 100 -10.43 2.30 -0.06
N SER A 101 -11.33 1.92 -0.96
CA SER A 101 -11.80 0.55 -1.12
C SER A 101 -11.97 0.26 -2.61
N ARG A 102 -11.40 -0.84 -3.08
CA ARG A 102 -11.43 -1.25 -4.48
C ARG A 102 -11.73 -2.74 -4.56
N GLU A 103 -12.48 -3.14 -5.57
CA GLU A 103 -12.72 -4.55 -5.90
C GLU A 103 -12.49 -4.77 -7.39
N THR A 104 -12.06 -5.96 -7.73
CA THR A 104 -11.98 -6.45 -9.11
C THR A 104 -12.50 -7.87 -9.18
N LYS A 105 -12.98 -8.28 -10.36
CA LYS A 105 -13.51 -9.61 -10.62
C LYS A 105 -12.72 -10.28 -11.74
N GLY A 106 -12.37 -11.53 -11.53
CA GLY A 106 -11.57 -12.27 -12.50
C GLY A 106 -10.21 -11.66 -12.73
N ALA A 107 -9.70 -11.75 -13.94
CA ALA A 107 -8.38 -11.25 -14.32
C ALA A 107 -8.36 -9.75 -14.66
N ILE A 108 -9.48 -9.03 -14.52
CA ILE A 108 -9.52 -7.58 -14.75
C ILE A 108 -8.73 -6.89 -13.64
N PRO A 109 -7.66 -6.15 -13.96
CA PRO A 109 -6.87 -5.52 -12.92
C PRO A 109 -7.57 -4.31 -12.30
N GLY A 110 -7.42 -4.18 -10.97
CA GLY A 110 -7.66 -2.95 -10.25
C GLY A 110 -6.34 -2.33 -9.84
N SER A 111 -6.34 -1.06 -9.51
CA SER A 111 -5.15 -0.36 -9.04
C SER A 111 -5.47 0.68 -7.99
N TYR A 112 -4.47 0.97 -7.17
CA TYR A 112 -4.50 2.05 -6.20
C TYR A 112 -3.16 2.76 -6.21
N SER A 113 -3.20 4.09 -6.27
CA SER A 113 -2.05 4.96 -6.06
C SER A 113 -2.50 6.23 -5.36
N ALA A 114 -1.63 6.85 -4.61
CA ALA A 114 -1.97 8.07 -3.88
C ALA A 114 -0.74 8.92 -3.58
N VAL A 115 -1.02 10.19 -3.34
CA VAL A 115 -0.10 11.14 -2.71
C VAL A 115 -0.83 11.74 -1.51
N ILE A 116 -0.26 11.56 -0.33
CA ILE A 116 -0.85 11.97 0.94
C ILE A 116 0.07 13.01 1.59
N ASP A 117 -0.49 14.15 1.94
CA ASP A 117 0.27 15.17 2.68
C ASP A 117 0.51 14.73 4.12
N MET A 118 1.71 14.97 4.60
CA MET A 118 2.11 14.76 5.98
C MET A 118 2.76 16.02 6.53
N PRO A 119 1.97 17.00 6.98
CA PRO A 119 2.50 18.24 7.54
C PRO A 119 3.27 17.97 8.83
N SER A 120 4.31 18.75 9.04
CA SER A 120 5.09 18.73 10.26
C SER A 120 4.22 19.05 11.48
N GLY A 121 4.36 18.25 12.54
CA GLY A 121 3.57 18.44 13.78
C GLY A 121 2.14 17.94 13.71
N GLY A 122 1.75 17.30 12.59
CA GLY A 122 0.40 16.74 12.42
C GLY A 122 0.21 15.36 13.02
N GLY A 123 1.26 14.75 13.54
CA GLY A 123 1.27 13.40 14.10
C GLY A 123 1.77 12.34 13.13
N SER A 124 2.10 11.18 13.67
CA SER A 124 2.52 10.02 12.88
C SER A 124 1.37 9.50 12.01
N VAL A 125 1.71 8.95 10.86
CA VAL A 125 0.74 8.36 9.93
C VAL A 125 0.94 6.86 9.89
N THR A 126 -0.11 6.11 10.19
CA THR A 126 -0.15 4.65 10.03
C THR A 126 -1.06 4.31 8.86
N LEU A 127 -0.49 3.66 7.85
CA LEU A 127 -1.21 3.16 6.69
C LEU A 127 -1.37 1.64 6.82
N GLU A 128 -2.59 1.17 6.70
CA GLU A 128 -2.91 -0.26 6.65
C GLU A 128 -3.47 -0.58 5.27
N PHE A 129 -2.79 -1.49 4.59
CA PHE A 129 -3.19 -2.01 3.29
C PHE A 129 -3.69 -3.43 3.50
N LYS A 130 -4.97 -3.65 3.34
CA LYS A 130 -5.61 -4.95 3.54
C LYS A 130 -6.08 -5.52 2.22
N ILE A 131 -5.78 -6.79 2.01
CA ILE A 131 -6.28 -7.54 0.88
C ILE A 131 -7.26 -8.62 1.34
N PHE A 132 -8.23 -8.93 0.49
CA PHE A 132 -9.14 -10.04 0.69
C PHE A 132 -9.57 -10.62 -0.65
N GLN A 133 -10.01 -11.87 -0.62
CA GLN A 133 -10.38 -12.62 -1.81
C GLN A 133 -11.78 -13.21 -1.63
N LYS A 134 -12.59 -13.10 -2.66
CA LYS A 134 -13.89 -13.77 -2.76
C LYS A 134 -13.81 -14.87 -3.81
N GLY A 135 -14.43 -16.01 -3.52
CA GLY A 135 -14.37 -17.17 -4.38
C GLY A 135 -13.36 -18.20 -3.90
N ASN A 136 -13.37 -19.34 -4.53
CA ASN A 136 -12.81 -20.56 -3.95
C ASN A 136 -11.59 -21.11 -4.68
N GLN A 137 -11.13 -20.52 -5.75
CA GLN A 137 -10.08 -21.09 -6.59
C GLN A 137 -9.02 -20.08 -6.97
N GLY A 138 -7.79 -20.48 -6.76
CA GLY A 138 -6.63 -19.66 -7.10
C GLY A 138 -6.41 -18.45 -6.19
N ALA A 139 -5.18 -18.07 -6.05
CA ALA A 139 -4.81 -16.85 -5.38
C ALA A 139 -4.89 -15.66 -6.34
N GLY A 140 -5.38 -14.52 -5.89
CA GLY A 140 -5.27 -13.29 -6.65
C GLY A 140 -3.81 -12.87 -6.84
N ASN A 141 -3.59 -11.96 -7.77
CA ASN A 141 -2.29 -11.35 -8.01
C ASN A 141 -2.27 -9.94 -7.47
N ILE A 142 -1.17 -9.57 -6.86
CA ILE A 142 -0.96 -8.23 -6.33
C ILE A 142 0.52 -7.89 -6.36
N THR A 143 0.85 -6.66 -6.77
CA THR A 143 2.20 -6.12 -6.73
C THR A 143 2.59 -5.76 -5.30
N ASP A 144 3.88 -5.54 -5.05
CA ASP A 144 4.36 -5.17 -3.73
C ASP A 144 3.80 -3.83 -3.26
N CYS A 145 3.66 -3.70 -1.95
CA CYS A 145 3.36 -2.44 -1.31
C CYS A 145 4.65 -1.63 -1.20
N THR A 146 4.73 -0.51 -1.91
CA THR A 146 5.83 0.45 -1.83
C THR A 146 5.29 1.77 -1.29
N VAL A 147 5.99 2.33 -0.33
CA VAL A 147 5.69 3.63 0.24
C VAL A 147 6.94 4.48 0.20
N ILE A 148 6.83 5.66 -0.39
CA ILE A 148 7.92 6.62 -0.54
C ILE A 148 7.54 7.88 0.23
N VAL A 149 8.45 8.36 1.07
CA VAL A 149 8.26 9.60 1.81
C VAL A 149 9.28 10.61 1.30
N THR A 150 8.79 11.77 0.87
CA THR A 150 9.63 12.85 0.35
C THR A 150 9.37 14.15 1.10
N LYS A 151 10.38 15.02 1.11
CA LYS A 151 10.20 16.40 1.52
C LYS A 151 9.32 17.11 0.50
N LYS A 152 8.28 17.81 0.96
CA LYS A 152 7.29 18.44 0.07
C LYS A 152 7.87 19.58 -0.75
N ALA A 153 8.77 20.37 -0.17
CA ALA A 153 9.44 21.46 -0.87
C ALA A 153 10.86 21.04 -1.26
N ALA A 154 11.03 20.57 -2.51
CA ALA A 154 12.32 20.26 -3.09
C ALA A 154 12.94 21.47 -3.77
N SER A 155 14.26 21.64 -3.65
CA SER A 155 14.97 22.68 -4.37
C SER A 155 15.18 22.33 -5.85
N GLY A 156 15.24 23.34 -6.72
CA GLY A 156 15.58 23.16 -8.13
C GLY A 156 14.42 22.71 -9.03
N ILE A 157 13.18 22.68 -8.51
CA ILE A 157 11.97 22.32 -9.26
C ILE A 157 11.02 23.51 -9.28
N SER A 158 10.53 23.86 -10.46
CA SER A 158 9.47 24.87 -10.65
C SER A 158 8.37 24.31 -11.53
N ILE A 159 7.15 24.47 -11.08
CA ILE A 159 5.93 24.15 -11.86
C ILE A 159 5.14 25.44 -12.05
N ARG A 160 4.75 25.72 -13.29
CA ARG A 160 3.96 26.90 -13.66
C ARG A 160 2.66 26.52 -14.35
#